data_1f6d7ab126f3325de3df80acb7364fd1
#
_entry.id   1f6d7ab126f3325de3df80acb7364fd1
#
_cell.length_a   1.000
_cell.length_b   1.000
_cell.length_c   1.000
_cell.angle_alpha   90.00
_cell.angle_beta   90.00
_cell.angle_gamma   90.00
#
_symmetry.space_group_name_H-M   'P 1'
#
loop_
_entity.id
_entity.type
_entity.pdbx_description
1 polymer ?
#
loop_
_entity_poly.entity_id
_entity_poly.type
_entity_poly.pdbx_seq_one_letter_code
_entity_poly.pdbx_strand_id
1 'polypeptide(L)'
;MAMPGTGRTNDSTRGVRLTPTEIKVLSLIAQGHSSKEAADRLVVSKRTVDFHLANIYDKLQVNNRVQALRAATRLGLIPFEPFFGHTQGEA
;
A
#
# COMPACT_ATOMS: atom_id res chain seq x y z
N MET A 1 -23.41 -15.38 -13.08
CA MET A 1 -23.04 -15.14 -12.80
C MET A 1 -22.38 -14.79 -12.37
N ALA A 2 -22.20 -14.78 -12.48
CA ALA A 2 -21.55 -14.49 -12.03
C ALA A 2 -20.91 -14.06 -11.86
N MET A 3 -20.88 -14.14 -11.93
CA MET A 3 -20.36 -13.74 -11.61
C MET A 3 -19.77 -13.19 -11.27
N PRO A 4 -19.95 -13.13 -11.50
CA PRO A 4 -19.20 -12.36 -11.19
C PRO A 4 -18.45 -12.31 -10.21
N GLY A 5 -18.66 -12.09 -9.68
CA GLY A 5 -17.89 -11.82 -8.74
C GLY A 5 -17.05 -12.81 -8.44
N THR A 6 -17.37 -13.65 -8.83
CA THR A 6 -16.68 -14.73 -8.65
C THR A 6 -15.32 -14.64 -8.91
N GLY A 7 -15.01 -14.23 -9.90
CA GLY A 7 -13.67 -14.30 -10.23
C GLY A 7 -12.76 -13.81 -9.24
N ARG A 8 -13.09 -12.87 -8.49
CA ARG A 8 -12.18 -12.30 -7.66
C ARG A 8 -11.75 -13.13 -6.59
N THR A 9 -12.49 -14.03 -6.22
CA THR A 9 -12.09 -14.74 -5.09
C THR A 9 -10.98 -15.64 -5.32
N ASN A 10 -10.95 -16.28 -6.41
CA ASN A 10 -9.96 -17.25 -6.59
C ASN A 10 -8.66 -16.68 -6.86
N ASP A 11 -8.60 -15.45 -7.05
CA ASP A 11 -7.35 -14.85 -7.32
C ASP A 11 -6.83 -14.11 -6.16
N SER A 12 -6.82 -14.73 -5.01
CA SER A 12 -6.44 -14.01 -3.83
C SER A 12 -5.14 -13.27 -3.98
N THR A 13 -4.16 -13.80 -4.67
CA THR A 13 -2.93 -13.06 -4.84
C THR A 13 -3.01 -12.06 -5.95
N ARG A 14 -3.66 -12.43 -7.03
CA ARG A 14 -3.82 -11.50 -8.11
C ARG A 14 -5.03 -10.64 -7.93
N GLY A 15 -5.90 -11.06 -7.04
CA GLY A 15 -7.14 -10.37 -6.81
C GLY A 15 -7.03 -9.22 -5.83
N VAL A 16 -5.88 -9.01 -5.24
CA VAL A 16 -5.72 -7.90 -4.33
C VAL A 16 -5.79 -6.62 -5.12
N ARG A 17 -6.73 -5.77 -4.75
CA ARG A 17 -6.89 -4.51 -5.43
C ARG A 17 -6.94 -3.39 -4.45
N LEU A 18 -6.06 -2.44 -4.65
CA LEU A 18 -6.07 -1.24 -3.87
C LEU A 18 -6.78 -0.15 -4.65
N THR A 19 -7.49 0.71 -3.95
CA THR A 19 -8.12 1.84 -4.60
C THR A 19 -7.05 2.82 -5.04
N PRO A 20 -7.36 3.73 -5.95
CA PRO A 20 -6.38 4.76 -6.34
C PRO A 20 -5.84 5.55 -5.16
N THR A 21 -6.68 5.86 -4.18
CA THR A 21 -6.23 6.59 -3.01
C THR A 21 -5.30 5.74 -2.17
N GLU A 22 -5.61 4.46 -2.01
CA GLU A 22 -4.74 3.55 -1.27
C GLU A 22 -3.37 3.44 -1.94
N ILE A 23 -3.35 3.39 -3.26
CA ILE A 23 -2.09 3.33 -3.98
C ILE A 23 -1.30 4.61 -3.77
N LYS A 24 -1.96 5.76 -3.77
CA LYS A 24 -1.27 7.02 -3.51
C LYS A 24 -0.67 7.05 -2.12
N VAL A 25 -1.45 6.62 -1.12
CA VAL A 25 -0.96 6.56 0.24
C VAL A 25 0.26 5.64 0.33
N LEU A 26 0.12 4.44 -0.21
CA LEU A 26 1.19 3.46 -0.14
C LEU A 26 2.44 3.94 -0.87
N SER A 27 2.26 4.61 -2.00
CA SER A 27 3.38 5.14 -2.75
C SER A 27 4.14 6.20 -1.95
N LEU A 28 3.43 7.05 -1.24
CA LEU A 28 4.09 8.07 -0.41
C LEU A 28 4.84 7.42 0.74
N ILE A 29 4.26 6.40 1.36
CA ILE A 29 4.95 5.66 2.40
C ILE A 29 6.19 4.97 1.84
N ALA A 30 6.09 4.43 0.64
CA ALA A 30 7.22 3.77 -0.01
C ALA A 30 8.35 4.75 -0.30
N GLN A 31 8.02 6.02 -0.50
CA GLN A 31 9.01 7.06 -0.73
C GLN A 31 9.67 7.52 0.57
N GLY A 32 9.22 7.00 1.70
CA GLY A 32 9.81 7.35 2.97
C GLY A 32 9.03 8.38 3.79
N HIS A 33 7.86 8.76 3.33
CA HIS A 33 7.06 9.74 4.08
C HIS A 33 6.36 9.08 5.25
N SER A 34 6.21 9.85 6.32
CA SER A 34 5.40 9.40 7.46
C SER A 34 3.93 9.58 7.10
N SER A 35 3.05 9.02 7.94
CA SER A 35 1.61 9.22 7.76
C SER A 35 1.26 10.70 7.75
N LYS A 36 1.89 11.48 8.62
CA LYS A 36 1.60 12.90 8.66
C LYS A 36 2.05 13.59 7.38
N GLU A 37 3.23 13.24 6.89
CA GLU A 37 3.73 13.82 5.65
C GLU A 37 2.86 13.43 4.47
N ALA A 38 2.43 12.19 4.44
CA ALA A 38 1.53 11.74 3.38
C ALA A 38 0.21 12.48 3.44
N ALA A 39 -0.29 12.71 4.66
CA ALA A 39 -1.53 13.44 4.85
C ALA A 39 -1.40 14.87 4.30
N ASP A 40 -0.28 15.50 4.59
CA ASP A 40 -0.05 16.86 4.10
C ASP A 40 -0.03 16.89 2.58
N ARG A 41 0.62 15.93 1.96
CA ARG A 41 0.70 15.89 0.51
C ARG A 41 -0.62 15.59 -0.16
N LEU A 42 -1.45 14.79 0.50
CA LEU A 42 -2.76 14.44 -0.05
C LEU A 42 -3.85 15.41 0.37
N VAL A 43 -3.52 16.35 1.24
CA VAL A 43 -4.44 17.34 1.76
C VAL A 43 -5.60 16.68 2.49
N VAL A 44 -5.24 15.76 3.37
CA VAL A 44 -6.21 15.07 4.22
C VAL A 44 -5.62 15.01 5.62
N SER A 45 -6.39 14.49 6.57
CA SER A 45 -5.88 14.36 7.93
C SER A 45 -5.01 13.13 8.06
N LYS A 46 -4.14 13.14 9.06
CA LYS A 46 -3.34 11.96 9.39
C LYS A 46 -4.24 10.77 9.68
N ARG A 47 -5.36 11.03 10.35
CA ARG A 47 -6.30 9.98 10.67
C ARG A 47 -6.83 9.30 9.41
N THR A 48 -7.08 10.08 8.38
CA THR A 48 -7.53 9.52 7.11
C THR A 48 -6.44 8.64 6.49
N VAL A 49 -5.20 9.08 6.55
CA VAL A 49 -4.10 8.26 6.03
C VAL A 49 -3.99 6.97 6.83
N ASP A 50 -4.07 7.05 8.15
CA ASP A 50 -3.99 5.85 9.00
C ASP A 50 -5.14 4.89 8.70
N PHE A 51 -6.32 5.42 8.41
CA PHE A 51 -7.46 4.61 8.01
C PHE A 51 -7.16 3.86 6.71
N HIS A 52 -6.60 4.56 5.73
CA HIS A 52 -6.26 3.90 4.47
C HIS A 52 -5.17 2.85 4.67
N LEU A 53 -4.19 3.13 5.53
CA LEU A 53 -3.15 2.16 5.80
C LEU A 53 -3.70 0.91 6.46
N ALA A 54 -4.65 1.07 7.38
CA ALA A 54 -5.26 -0.09 8.01
C ALA A 54 -5.97 -0.96 6.97
N ASN A 55 -6.65 -0.33 6.04
CA ASN A 55 -7.33 -1.07 4.99
C ASN A 55 -6.32 -1.76 4.06
N ILE A 56 -5.22 -1.09 3.75
CA ILE A 56 -4.17 -1.68 2.93
C ILE A 56 -3.58 -2.90 3.63
N TYR A 57 -3.28 -2.78 4.91
CA TYR A 57 -2.70 -3.89 5.65
C TYR A 57 -3.66 -5.09 5.67
N ASP A 58 -4.94 -4.81 5.84
CA ASP A 58 -5.94 -5.86 5.82
C ASP A 58 -6.01 -6.53 4.45
N LYS A 59 -6.03 -5.75 3.39
CA LYS A 59 -6.11 -6.29 2.04
C LYS A 59 -4.87 -7.10 1.68
N LEU A 60 -3.71 -6.67 2.14
CA LEU A 60 -2.46 -7.37 1.84
C LEU A 60 -2.16 -8.47 2.85
N GLN A 61 -2.97 -8.59 3.90
CA GLN A 61 -2.78 -9.60 4.94
C GLN A 61 -1.42 -9.44 5.59
N VAL A 62 -1.09 -8.23 5.97
CA VAL A 62 0.18 -7.92 6.62
C VAL A 62 -0.07 -7.11 7.88
N ASN A 63 0.95 -6.97 8.70
CA ASN A 63 0.82 -6.36 10.02
C ASN A 63 1.53 -5.04 10.19
N ASN A 64 2.40 -4.68 9.28
CA ASN A 64 3.15 -3.44 9.46
C ASN A 64 3.58 -2.89 8.12
N ARG A 65 4.17 -1.70 8.18
CA ARG A 65 4.54 -0.95 7.00
C ARG A 65 5.54 -1.68 6.11
N VAL A 66 6.56 -2.25 6.71
CA VAL A 66 7.59 -2.93 5.93
C VAL A 66 7.01 -4.11 5.17
N GLN A 67 6.18 -4.90 5.84
CA GLN A 67 5.53 -6.03 5.19
C GLN A 67 4.62 -5.56 4.07
N ALA A 68 3.90 -4.45 4.30
CA ALA A 68 3.01 -3.93 3.28
C ALA A 68 3.77 -3.50 2.04
N LEU A 69 4.91 -2.83 2.23
CA LEU A 69 5.70 -2.37 1.09
C LEU A 69 6.32 -3.53 0.34
N ARG A 70 6.76 -4.56 1.05
CA ARG A 70 7.29 -5.74 0.39
C ARG A 70 6.21 -6.45 -0.41
N ALA A 71 5.03 -6.59 0.17
CA ALA A 71 3.93 -7.24 -0.53
C ALA A 71 3.53 -6.43 -1.76
N ALA A 72 3.47 -5.13 -1.61
CA ALA A 72 3.08 -4.27 -2.72
C ALA A 72 4.09 -4.35 -3.86
N THR A 73 5.37 -4.40 -3.53
CA THR A 73 6.40 -4.52 -4.55
C THR A 73 6.30 -5.87 -5.26
N ARG A 74 6.13 -6.93 -4.47
CA ARG A 74 6.04 -8.27 -5.03
C ARG A 74 4.84 -8.42 -5.95
N LEU A 75 3.73 -7.77 -5.60
CA LEU A 75 2.51 -7.87 -6.37
C LEU A 75 2.40 -6.81 -7.48
N GLY A 76 3.38 -5.94 -7.57
CA GLY A 76 3.38 -4.91 -8.60
C GLY A 76 2.36 -3.82 -8.37
N LEU A 77 2.00 -3.56 -7.11
CA LEU A 77 0.98 -2.58 -6.80
C LEU A 77 1.50 -1.15 -6.74
N ILE A 78 2.81 -0.98 -6.59
CA ILE A 78 3.42 0.33 -6.59
C ILE A 78 4.47 0.37 -7.70
N PRO A 79 4.67 1.53 -8.31
CA PRO A 79 5.49 1.62 -9.52
C PRO A 79 7.00 1.73 -9.30
N PHE A 80 7.47 1.63 -8.09
CA PHE A 80 8.89 1.81 -7.81
C PHE A 80 9.29 1.03 -6.57
N GLU A 81 10.60 0.90 -6.39
CA GLU A 81 11.13 0.23 -5.22
C GLU A 81 10.90 1.07 -3.99
N PRO A 82 10.44 0.49 -2.91
CA PRO A 82 10.28 1.24 -1.68
C PRO A 82 11.64 1.64 -1.11
N PHE A 83 11.66 2.77 -0.44
CA PHE A 83 12.84 3.21 0.26
C PHE A 83 12.78 2.65 1.68
N PHE A 84 13.76 1.87 2.06
CA PHE A 84 13.81 1.28 3.38
C PHE A 84 14.90 1.86 4.25
N GLY A 85 15.30 3.01 3.96
CA GLY A 85 16.27 3.65 4.80
C GLY A 85 17.63 3.16 4.56
N HIS A 86 18.28 2.85 5.01
CA HIS A 86 19.51 2.43 4.90
C HIS A 86 20.00 2.19 3.61
N THR A 87 19.60 2.06 2.98
CA THR A 87 20.12 1.70 1.86
C THR A 87 21.14 2.47 1.33
N GLN A 88 21.08 2.70 1.87
CA GLN A 88 21.80 3.12 1.77
C GLN A 88 22.57 3.04 1.70
N GLY A 89 22.54 3.20 1.78
CA GLY A 89 23.19 3.22 1.74
C GLY A 89 23.98 2.83 1.39
N GLU A 90 24.03 2.63 1.43
CA GLU A 90 24.74 2.43 1.19
C GLU A 90 25.25 2.38 0.49
N ALA A 91 25.07 2.45 0.39
CA ALA A 91 25.61 2.57 -0.20
C ALA A 91 26.09 2.71 -0.34
#